data_d5d622e7314e2f14f55cd900461a37a2
#
_entry.id   d5d622e7314e2f14f55cd900461a37a2
#
_cell.length_a   1.000
_cell.length_b   1.000
_cell.length_c   1.000
_cell.angle_alpha   90.00
_cell.angle_beta   90.00
_cell.angle_gamma   90.00
#
_symmetry.space_group_name_H-M   'P 1'
#
loop_
_entity.id
_entity.type
_entity.pdbx_description
1 polymer ?
#
loop_
_entity_poly.entity_id
_entity_poly.type
_entity_poly.pdbx_seq_one_letter_code
_entity_poly.pdbx_strand_id
1 'polypeptide(L)'
;MKRLIVNNPCVLKGKVNISGSKNAAIPIICTSILKKGKVLLQNIPRISDIFILLKIIKELNCKIFFIQNTLIIDSTNIKYKSLNNEEVRKIRGSYYLIGPLLYLFGKCEIALPGGCSIGERPIDAHIDMLKAYGNKVEIINNVLYAVKIKEEKEITYEMIKPSVGASINAIICATLLNRVVLNNIVIEPEAKDVIEFMKKLGFEIIYNQEECIIYNNVCNNKIVKHKIIPDRIEAMTFIVLGLLTGNIKVCNSNVEDYQYPLNLLLNAGYNIKIKNNKIISKKSRGKAFDIETGIYPKFPTDMQPLFGVLLSVARGSSKITETIFENRMHIYNDLISSKGCINIIDNQAYIMGVDKLSYNNYETKDLRHAAGVILLALTYGGIVDNIDILNRGYEAFFFKIRQLRAVFKIIDLKN
;
A
#
# COMPACT_ATOMS: atom_id res chain seq x y z
N MET A 1 -21.92 -2.43 -9.61
CA MET A 1 -21.49 -2.73 -8.22
C MET A 1 -21.60 -4.23 -7.98
N LYS A 2 -20.57 -4.85 -7.37
CA LYS A 2 -20.57 -6.32 -7.12
C LYS A 2 -20.80 -6.63 -5.65
N ARG A 3 -21.49 -7.73 -5.41
CA ARG A 3 -21.83 -8.28 -4.10
C ARG A 3 -21.25 -9.68 -3.93
N LEU A 4 -20.59 -9.91 -2.79
CA LEU A 4 -20.16 -11.22 -2.33
C LEU A 4 -21.22 -11.82 -1.40
N ILE A 5 -21.54 -13.11 -1.58
CA ILE A 5 -22.44 -13.86 -0.72
C ILE A 5 -21.72 -15.10 -0.23
N VAL A 6 -21.58 -15.21 1.08
CA VAL A 6 -21.01 -16.36 1.79
C VAL A 6 -22.06 -16.91 2.73
N ASN A 7 -22.77 -17.95 2.31
CA ASN A 7 -23.90 -18.51 3.08
C ASN A 7 -23.44 -19.22 4.37
N ASN A 8 -22.30 -19.88 4.31
CA ASN A 8 -21.75 -20.66 5.44
C ASN A 8 -20.27 -20.34 5.68
N PRO A 9 -19.78 -20.43 6.92
CA PRO A 9 -18.37 -20.33 7.24
C PRO A 9 -17.50 -21.21 6.34
N CYS A 10 -16.39 -20.63 5.83
CA CYS A 10 -15.47 -21.34 4.97
C CYS A 10 -14.36 -22.02 5.80
N VAL A 11 -13.98 -23.25 5.44
CA VAL A 11 -12.77 -23.92 5.93
C VAL A 11 -11.72 -23.87 4.83
N LEU A 12 -10.80 -22.92 4.95
CA LEU A 12 -9.79 -22.67 3.92
C LEU A 12 -8.56 -23.56 4.09
N LYS A 13 -8.09 -24.13 2.99
CA LYS A 13 -6.91 -24.99 3.01
C LYS A 13 -6.17 -24.90 1.68
N GLY A 14 -4.87 -24.69 1.73
CA GLY A 14 -4.06 -24.70 0.53
C GLY A 14 -2.85 -23.77 0.59
N LYS A 15 -2.36 -23.40 -0.60
CA LYS A 15 -1.21 -22.54 -0.80
C LYS A 15 -1.65 -21.28 -1.54
N VAL A 16 -1.14 -20.13 -1.12
CA VAL A 16 -1.30 -18.84 -1.80
C VAL A 16 0.08 -18.23 -2.10
N ASN A 17 0.25 -17.69 -3.30
CA ASN A 17 1.42 -16.89 -3.67
C ASN A 17 1.06 -15.41 -3.56
N ILE A 18 1.87 -14.66 -2.84
CA ILE A 18 1.68 -13.22 -2.65
C ILE A 18 2.12 -12.47 -3.89
N SER A 19 1.31 -11.50 -4.30
CA SER A 19 1.59 -10.59 -5.43
C SER A 19 2.60 -9.52 -5.06
N GLY A 20 3.07 -8.77 -6.04
CA GLY A 20 3.93 -7.61 -5.79
C GLY A 20 3.23 -6.51 -5.01
N SER A 21 4.01 -5.78 -4.22
CA SER A 21 3.50 -4.68 -3.40
C SER A 21 2.97 -3.53 -4.26
N LYS A 22 1.70 -3.18 -4.06
CA LYS A 22 1.10 -1.99 -4.64
C LYS A 22 1.90 -0.73 -4.30
N ASN A 23 2.24 -0.59 -3.02
CA ASN A 23 2.85 0.63 -2.48
C ASN A 23 4.31 0.81 -2.94
N ALA A 24 4.99 -0.26 -3.36
CA ALA A 24 6.29 -0.21 -4.03
C ALA A 24 6.15 -0.03 -5.55
N ALA A 25 5.21 -0.74 -6.18
CA ALA A 25 5.03 -0.73 -7.63
C ALA A 25 4.69 0.67 -8.17
N ILE A 26 3.78 1.40 -7.51
CA ILE A 26 3.34 2.73 -7.97
C ILE A 26 4.50 3.73 -8.06
N PRO A 27 5.27 4.00 -6.99
CA PRO A 27 6.40 4.93 -7.08
C PRO A 27 7.50 4.46 -8.04
N ILE A 28 7.79 3.15 -8.09
CA ILE A 28 8.80 2.59 -9.02
C ILE A 28 8.38 2.79 -10.48
N ILE A 29 7.10 2.58 -10.81
CA ILE A 29 6.57 2.84 -12.15
C ILE A 29 6.70 4.33 -12.51
N CYS A 30 6.37 5.25 -11.59
CA CYS A 30 6.56 6.68 -11.80
C CYS A 30 8.05 7.03 -12.02
N THR A 31 8.93 6.48 -11.19
CA THR A 31 10.37 6.74 -11.26
C THR A 31 11.02 6.16 -12.52
N SER A 32 10.44 5.11 -13.11
CA SER A 32 10.97 4.43 -14.29
C SER A 32 11.13 5.34 -15.52
N ILE A 33 10.32 6.40 -15.62
CA ILE A 33 10.38 7.33 -16.75
C ILE A 33 11.66 8.21 -16.78
N LEU A 34 12.37 8.31 -15.64
CA LEU A 34 13.66 9.01 -15.55
C LEU A 34 14.72 8.43 -16.48
N LYS A 35 14.61 7.16 -16.82
CA LYS A 35 15.60 6.44 -17.63
C LYS A 35 15.76 6.98 -19.05
N LYS A 36 14.72 7.61 -19.66
CA LYS A 36 14.69 7.90 -21.12
C LYS A 36 15.11 6.69 -21.96
N GLY A 37 14.46 5.54 -21.72
CA GLY A 37 14.77 4.27 -22.37
C GLY A 37 13.86 3.16 -21.86
N LYS A 38 14.32 1.90 -22.01
CA LYS A 38 13.52 0.74 -21.60
C LYS A 38 13.83 0.31 -20.17
N VAL A 39 12.78 0.15 -19.38
CA VAL A 39 12.81 -0.43 -18.03
C VAL A 39 11.92 -1.67 -18.01
N LEU A 40 12.41 -2.77 -17.44
CA LEU A 40 11.67 -4.01 -17.25
C LEU A 40 11.39 -4.22 -15.76
N LEU A 41 10.13 -4.21 -15.39
CA LEU A 41 9.65 -4.41 -14.02
C LEU A 41 8.92 -5.76 -13.92
N GLN A 42 9.33 -6.59 -12.96
CA GLN A 42 8.72 -7.88 -12.69
C GLN A 42 7.89 -7.85 -11.42
N ASN A 43 6.97 -8.81 -11.24
CA ASN A 43 6.10 -8.92 -10.10
C ASN A 43 5.20 -7.68 -9.90
N ILE A 44 4.80 -7.03 -10.97
CA ILE A 44 3.84 -5.91 -10.93
C ILE A 44 2.43 -6.47 -10.70
N PRO A 45 1.71 -6.04 -9.66
CA PRO A 45 0.37 -6.54 -9.41
C PRO A 45 -0.64 -5.99 -10.44
N ARG A 46 -1.53 -6.87 -10.92
CA ARG A 46 -2.58 -6.50 -11.89
C ARG A 46 -3.82 -5.98 -11.16
N ILE A 47 -3.73 -4.77 -10.65
CA ILE A 47 -4.75 -4.08 -9.87
C ILE A 47 -5.19 -2.80 -10.56
N SER A 48 -6.39 -2.29 -10.25
CA SER A 48 -6.97 -1.14 -10.95
C SER A 48 -6.11 0.12 -10.84
N ASP A 49 -5.50 0.39 -9.67
CA ASP A 49 -4.64 1.57 -9.48
C ASP A 49 -3.39 1.53 -10.40
N ILE A 50 -2.82 0.34 -10.66
CA ILE A 50 -1.73 0.18 -11.63
C ILE A 50 -2.22 0.46 -13.06
N PHE A 51 -3.37 -0.08 -13.45
CA PHE A 51 -3.91 0.15 -14.80
C PHE A 51 -4.22 1.63 -15.06
N ILE A 52 -4.74 2.36 -14.05
CA ILE A 52 -4.96 3.80 -14.14
C ILE A 52 -3.62 4.53 -14.30
N LEU A 53 -2.60 4.21 -13.49
CA LEU A 53 -1.28 4.80 -13.60
C LEU A 53 -0.65 4.57 -14.97
N LEU A 54 -0.79 3.36 -15.54
CA LEU A 54 -0.27 3.06 -16.87
C LEU A 54 -0.97 3.87 -17.98
N LYS A 55 -2.25 4.20 -17.84
CA LYS A 55 -2.93 5.13 -18.74
C LYS A 55 -2.31 6.52 -18.66
N ILE A 56 -2.09 7.04 -17.45
CA ILE A 56 -1.45 8.35 -17.23
C ILE A 56 -0.05 8.40 -17.88
N ILE A 57 0.76 7.36 -17.69
CA ILE A 57 2.11 7.29 -18.28
C ILE A 57 2.06 7.21 -19.82
N LYS A 58 1.06 6.54 -20.39
CA LYS A 58 0.85 6.56 -21.85
C LYS A 58 0.55 7.95 -22.40
N GLU A 59 -0.12 8.81 -21.64
CA GLU A 59 -0.36 10.20 -22.03
C GLU A 59 0.92 11.02 -22.18
N LEU A 60 1.99 10.63 -21.48
CA LEU A 60 3.34 11.20 -21.61
C LEU A 60 4.11 10.62 -22.83
N ASN A 61 3.42 9.93 -23.75
CA ASN A 61 4.01 9.29 -24.94
C ASN A 61 4.98 8.15 -24.64
N CYS A 62 4.85 7.47 -23.50
CA CYS A 62 5.59 6.25 -23.18
C CYS A 62 4.90 5.03 -23.83
N LYS A 63 5.70 4.09 -24.36
CA LYS A 63 5.20 2.79 -24.83
C LYS A 63 5.17 1.81 -23.65
N ILE A 64 4.09 1.07 -23.52
CA ILE A 64 3.85 0.16 -22.39
C ILE A 64 3.47 -1.22 -22.91
N PHE A 65 4.18 -2.25 -22.44
CA PHE A 65 3.86 -3.64 -22.67
C PHE A 65 3.71 -4.33 -21.32
N PHE A 66 2.53 -4.87 -21.01
CA PHE A 66 2.23 -5.51 -19.73
C PHE A 66 1.71 -6.93 -19.97
N ILE A 67 2.60 -7.92 -19.83
CA ILE A 67 2.34 -9.34 -20.06
C ILE A 67 2.47 -10.07 -18.72
N GLN A 68 1.41 -10.77 -18.32
CA GLN A 68 1.31 -11.35 -16.97
C GLN A 68 1.63 -10.31 -15.89
N ASN A 69 2.64 -10.54 -15.06
CA ASN A 69 3.12 -9.61 -14.03
C ASN A 69 4.46 -8.93 -14.40
N THR A 70 4.81 -8.93 -15.69
CA THR A 70 6.00 -8.25 -16.23
C THR A 70 5.58 -7.04 -17.05
N LEU A 71 6.09 -5.88 -16.67
CA LEU A 71 5.82 -4.59 -17.27
C LEU A 71 7.09 -4.06 -17.94
N ILE A 72 7.01 -3.70 -19.20
CA ILE A 72 8.05 -2.96 -19.92
C ILE A 72 7.54 -1.56 -20.19
N ILE A 73 8.29 -0.55 -19.73
CA ILE A 73 8.05 0.86 -20.00
C ILE A 73 9.19 1.36 -20.88
N ASP A 74 8.85 1.90 -22.05
CA ASP A 74 9.79 2.55 -22.95
C ASP A 74 9.46 4.05 -23.01
N SER A 75 10.27 4.84 -22.34
CA SER A 75 10.17 6.31 -22.23
C SER A 75 11.12 7.05 -23.18
N THR A 76 11.67 6.37 -24.20
CA THR A 76 12.61 6.99 -25.16
C THR A 76 12.04 8.25 -25.79
N ASN A 77 10.76 8.24 -26.14
CA ASN A 77 10.07 9.35 -26.81
C ASN A 77 9.10 10.09 -25.88
N ILE A 78 9.40 10.13 -24.58
CA ILE A 78 8.56 10.81 -23.59
C ILE A 78 8.41 12.29 -23.93
N LYS A 79 7.19 12.81 -23.77
CA LYS A 79 6.84 14.22 -24.01
C LYS A 79 6.09 14.79 -22.83
N TYR A 80 6.28 16.06 -22.57
CA TYR A 80 5.52 16.77 -21.56
C TYR A 80 4.04 16.84 -21.95
N LYS A 81 3.18 16.58 -20.98
CA LYS A 81 1.75 16.82 -21.04
C LYS A 81 1.27 17.23 -19.64
N SER A 82 0.35 18.20 -19.58
CA SER A 82 -0.37 18.49 -18.34
C SER A 82 -1.19 17.27 -17.91
N LEU A 83 -1.07 16.90 -16.65
CA LEU A 83 -1.78 15.77 -16.03
C LEU A 83 -2.98 16.27 -15.22
N ASN A 84 -3.74 17.23 -15.75
CA ASN A 84 -4.93 17.80 -15.14
C ASN A 84 -6.21 17.16 -15.73
N ASN A 85 -6.46 15.89 -15.38
CA ASN A 85 -7.66 15.17 -15.84
C ASN A 85 -8.22 14.22 -14.77
N GLU A 86 -9.41 13.68 -15.03
CA GLU A 86 -10.14 12.80 -14.12
C GLU A 86 -9.41 11.49 -13.80
N GLU A 87 -8.63 10.92 -14.72
CA GLU A 87 -7.88 9.69 -14.46
C GLU A 87 -6.81 9.92 -13.39
N VAL A 88 -6.15 11.08 -13.41
CA VAL A 88 -5.15 11.46 -12.42
C VAL A 88 -5.77 11.63 -11.02
N ARG A 89 -6.99 12.21 -10.96
CA ARG A 89 -7.73 12.40 -9.70
C ARG A 89 -8.11 11.10 -9.01
N LYS A 90 -8.22 9.99 -9.74
CA LYS A 90 -8.62 8.67 -9.21
C LYS A 90 -7.54 8.01 -8.35
N ILE A 91 -6.26 8.35 -8.52
CA ILE A 91 -5.16 7.72 -7.80
C ILE A 91 -4.24 8.75 -7.14
N ARG A 92 -4.06 8.61 -5.82
CA ARG A 92 -3.13 9.47 -5.08
C ARG A 92 -1.66 9.24 -5.47
N GLY A 93 -1.31 8.05 -5.92
CA GLY A 93 0.05 7.69 -6.33
C GLY A 93 0.59 8.48 -7.53
N SER A 94 -0.27 9.25 -8.23
CA SER A 94 0.14 10.18 -9.30
C SER A 94 1.16 11.22 -8.82
N TYR A 95 1.19 11.57 -7.53
CA TYR A 95 2.17 12.52 -6.97
C TYR A 95 3.62 12.10 -7.14
N TYR A 96 3.90 10.82 -7.26
CA TYR A 96 5.26 10.34 -7.53
C TYR A 96 5.77 10.69 -8.93
N LEU A 97 4.90 11.21 -9.82
CA LEU A 97 5.31 11.75 -11.13
C LEU A 97 5.88 13.17 -11.03
N ILE A 98 5.67 13.89 -9.92
CA ILE A 98 6.12 15.30 -9.79
C ILE A 98 7.63 15.40 -9.98
N GLY A 99 8.42 14.62 -9.23
CA GLY A 99 9.87 14.61 -9.35
C GLY A 99 10.37 14.27 -10.75
N PRO A 100 9.96 13.17 -11.35
CA PRO A 100 10.30 12.81 -12.73
C PRO A 100 9.92 13.87 -13.77
N LEU A 101 8.75 14.50 -13.67
CA LEU A 101 8.34 15.55 -14.61
C LEU A 101 9.18 16.81 -14.45
N LEU A 102 9.46 17.25 -13.23
CA LEU A 102 10.37 18.36 -12.96
C LEU A 102 11.80 18.08 -13.46
N TYR A 103 12.28 16.86 -13.25
CA TYR A 103 13.62 16.45 -13.73
C TYR A 103 13.71 16.49 -15.26
N LEU A 104 12.69 15.95 -15.95
CA LEU A 104 12.72 15.81 -17.41
C LEU A 104 12.38 17.09 -18.16
N PHE A 105 11.50 17.93 -17.60
CA PHE A 105 10.86 19.05 -18.33
C PHE A 105 10.97 20.38 -17.59
N GLY A 106 11.50 20.45 -16.38
CA GLY A 106 11.59 21.65 -15.56
C GLY A 106 10.24 22.17 -15.02
N LYS A 107 9.14 21.48 -15.32
CA LYS A 107 7.78 21.86 -14.90
C LYS A 107 6.89 20.65 -14.69
N CYS A 108 5.89 20.79 -13.82
CA CYS A 108 4.86 19.80 -13.56
C CYS A 108 3.51 20.50 -13.33
N GLU A 109 2.47 19.99 -13.97
CA GLU A 109 1.09 20.34 -13.73
C GLU A 109 0.30 19.05 -13.51
N ILE A 110 -0.22 18.86 -12.28
CA ILE A 110 -0.85 17.60 -11.89
C ILE A 110 -2.09 17.84 -11.03
N ALA A 111 -3.20 17.21 -11.41
CA ALA A 111 -4.43 17.28 -10.64
C ALA A 111 -4.25 16.61 -9.27
N LEU A 112 -4.77 17.26 -8.23
CA LEU A 112 -4.83 16.69 -6.90
C LEU A 112 -5.93 15.63 -6.84
N PRO A 113 -5.69 14.46 -6.19
CA PRO A 113 -6.72 13.46 -6.02
C PRO A 113 -7.87 14.00 -5.16
N GLY A 114 -9.06 13.49 -5.41
CA GLY A 114 -10.25 13.76 -4.56
C GLY A 114 -10.04 13.27 -3.13
N GLY A 115 -10.92 13.69 -2.23
CA GLY A 115 -10.93 13.30 -0.82
C GLY A 115 -10.93 11.77 -0.62
N CYS A 116 -10.46 11.31 0.52
CA CYS A 116 -10.41 9.90 0.89
C CYS A 116 -11.31 9.65 2.11
N SER A 117 -12.03 8.52 2.12
CA SER A 117 -12.94 8.12 3.21
C SER A 117 -12.24 7.87 4.56
N ILE A 118 -10.93 7.69 4.57
CA ILE A 118 -10.14 7.36 5.78
C ILE A 118 -9.59 8.59 6.54
N GLY A 119 -9.89 9.82 6.08
CA GLY A 119 -9.45 11.07 6.72
C GLY A 119 -8.70 12.01 5.80
N GLU A 120 -8.33 13.16 6.33
CA GLU A 120 -7.50 14.14 5.62
C GLU A 120 -6.10 13.58 5.36
N ARG A 121 -5.62 13.81 4.16
CA ARG A 121 -4.28 13.38 3.73
C ARG A 121 -3.58 14.57 3.08
N PRO A 122 -3.17 15.56 3.88
CA PRO A 122 -2.57 16.78 3.38
C PRO A 122 -1.32 16.48 2.53
N ILE A 123 -1.03 17.36 1.60
CA ILE A 123 0.16 17.27 0.73
C ILE A 123 1.23 18.28 1.13
N ASP A 124 1.07 18.93 2.27
CA ASP A 124 1.95 20.00 2.74
C ASP A 124 3.40 19.54 2.79
N ALA A 125 3.67 18.35 3.34
CA ALA A 125 5.03 17.79 3.37
C ALA A 125 5.65 17.59 1.98
N HIS A 126 4.84 17.30 0.95
CA HIS A 126 5.32 17.24 -0.44
C HIS A 126 5.64 18.64 -0.99
N ILE A 127 4.81 19.63 -0.66
CA ILE A 127 4.98 21.03 -1.11
C ILE A 127 6.21 21.64 -0.44
N ASP A 128 6.36 21.46 0.87
CA ASP A 128 7.50 21.99 1.63
C ASP A 128 8.81 21.43 1.11
N MET A 129 8.88 20.13 0.87
CA MET A 129 10.03 19.48 0.25
C MET A 129 10.33 20.05 -1.14
N LEU A 130 9.34 20.21 -2.00
CA LEU A 130 9.55 20.75 -3.35
C LEU A 130 10.04 22.19 -3.33
N LYS A 131 9.52 23.03 -2.42
CA LYS A 131 10.00 24.41 -2.21
C LYS A 131 11.44 24.42 -1.70
N ALA A 132 11.75 23.56 -0.72
CA ALA A 132 13.12 23.41 -0.20
C ALA A 132 14.11 23.00 -1.30
N TYR A 133 13.67 22.23 -2.31
CA TYR A 133 14.47 21.83 -3.47
C TYR A 133 14.56 22.93 -4.57
N GLY A 134 14.18 24.17 -4.26
CA GLY A 134 14.32 25.32 -5.18
C GLY A 134 13.23 25.40 -6.24
N ASN A 135 12.09 24.77 -6.05
CA ASN A 135 10.96 24.84 -6.98
C ASN A 135 9.92 25.87 -6.52
N LYS A 136 9.32 26.61 -7.46
CA LYS A 136 8.09 27.35 -7.21
C LYS A 136 6.91 26.37 -7.28
N VAL A 137 6.06 26.36 -6.23
CA VAL A 137 4.91 25.47 -6.13
C VAL A 137 3.68 26.26 -5.76
N GLU A 138 2.63 26.12 -6.54
CA GLU A 138 1.31 26.77 -6.36
C GLU A 138 0.20 25.74 -6.53
N ILE A 139 -0.91 25.91 -5.81
CA ILE A 139 -2.14 25.12 -6.00
C ILE A 139 -3.23 26.06 -6.45
N ILE A 140 -3.78 25.82 -7.63
CA ILE A 140 -4.87 26.58 -8.22
C ILE A 140 -5.96 25.59 -8.67
N ASN A 141 -7.19 25.77 -8.23
CA ASN A 141 -8.34 24.92 -8.59
C ASN A 141 -8.08 23.40 -8.46
N ASN A 142 -7.50 22.98 -7.34
CA ASN A 142 -7.12 21.58 -7.08
C ASN A 142 -6.13 20.99 -8.11
N VAL A 143 -5.27 21.83 -8.67
CA VAL A 143 -4.13 21.43 -9.52
C VAL A 143 -2.85 21.96 -8.91
N LEU A 144 -1.86 21.12 -8.77
CA LEU A 144 -0.52 21.50 -8.35
C LEU A 144 0.29 21.91 -9.57
N TYR A 145 0.82 23.11 -9.53
CA TYR A 145 1.76 23.68 -10.50
C TYR A 145 3.13 23.76 -9.83
N ALA A 146 4.13 23.13 -10.41
CA ALA A 146 5.51 23.22 -9.94
C ALA A 146 6.45 23.57 -11.10
N VAL A 147 7.37 24.50 -10.86
CA VAL A 147 8.38 24.93 -11.85
C VAL A 147 9.72 25.02 -11.14
N LYS A 148 10.76 24.46 -11.75
CA LYS A 148 12.13 24.58 -11.29
C LYS A 148 12.63 26.00 -11.53
N ILE A 149 13.01 26.74 -10.46
CA ILE A 149 13.47 28.13 -10.57
C ILE A 149 14.98 28.24 -10.38
N LYS A 150 15.50 27.54 -9.35
CA LYS A 150 16.90 27.64 -8.97
C LYS A 150 17.65 26.37 -9.34
N GLU A 151 18.90 26.54 -9.75
CA GLU A 151 19.86 25.44 -9.85
C GLU A 151 20.60 25.28 -8.52
N GLU A 152 19.90 24.89 -7.48
CA GLU A 152 20.57 24.47 -6.26
C GLU A 152 21.32 23.16 -6.53
N LYS A 153 22.59 23.10 -6.09
CA LYS A 153 23.41 21.91 -6.35
C LYS A 153 23.31 20.91 -5.23
N GLU A 154 23.19 21.37 -3.99
CA GLU A 154 23.17 20.54 -2.79
C GLU A 154 22.21 21.09 -1.75
N ILE A 155 21.57 20.20 -0.98
CA ILE A 155 20.68 20.57 0.12
C ILE A 155 20.69 19.53 1.22
N THR A 156 20.47 19.97 2.46
CA THR A 156 20.04 19.16 3.59
C THR A 156 18.59 19.52 3.91
N TYR A 157 17.71 18.54 3.87
CA TYR A 157 16.28 18.71 4.14
C TYR A 157 15.85 17.82 5.29
N GLU A 158 15.24 18.42 6.31
CA GLU A 158 14.64 17.74 7.44
C GLU A 158 13.11 17.74 7.29
N MET A 159 12.50 16.56 7.29
CA MET A 159 11.04 16.44 7.18
C MET A 159 10.38 16.80 8.51
N ILE A 160 9.54 17.85 8.53
CA ILE A 160 8.89 18.36 9.74
C ILE A 160 7.98 17.27 10.36
N LYS A 161 7.18 16.59 9.54
CA LYS A 161 6.32 15.48 9.97
C LYS A 161 6.63 14.25 9.13
N PRO A 162 7.15 13.18 9.73
CA PRO A 162 7.44 11.94 9.01
C PRO A 162 6.20 11.41 8.28
N SER A 163 6.32 11.19 6.98
CA SER A 163 5.26 10.67 6.12
C SER A 163 5.87 9.72 5.09
N VAL A 164 5.36 8.51 5.02
CA VAL A 164 5.83 7.49 4.04
C VAL A 164 5.76 8.02 2.62
N GLY A 165 4.63 8.60 2.23
CA GLY A 165 4.44 9.13 0.87
C GLY A 165 5.38 10.29 0.55
N ALA A 166 5.53 11.24 1.49
CA ALA A 166 6.43 12.37 1.31
C ALA A 166 7.91 11.94 1.31
N SER A 167 8.29 10.95 2.14
CA SER A 167 9.64 10.38 2.16
C SER A 167 10.01 9.74 0.83
N ILE A 168 9.15 8.88 0.29
CA ILE A 168 9.35 8.28 -1.04
C ILE A 168 9.46 9.37 -2.12
N ASN A 169 8.59 10.39 -2.06
CA ASN A 169 8.62 11.47 -3.03
C ASN A 169 9.88 12.34 -2.90
N ALA A 170 10.36 12.60 -1.66
CA ALA A 170 11.61 13.30 -1.41
C ALA A 170 12.81 12.55 -2.01
N ILE A 171 12.86 11.22 -1.83
CA ILE A 171 13.88 10.36 -2.42
C ILE A 171 13.84 10.45 -3.96
N ILE A 172 12.67 10.39 -4.57
CA ILE A 172 12.51 10.50 -6.03
C ILE A 172 12.89 11.90 -6.53
N CYS A 173 12.43 12.95 -5.85
CA CYS A 173 12.72 14.34 -6.21
C CYS A 173 14.18 14.72 -5.98
N ALA A 174 14.95 13.99 -5.17
CA ALA A 174 16.39 14.22 -4.98
C ALA A 174 17.16 14.17 -6.30
N THR A 175 16.62 13.54 -7.33
CA THR A 175 17.15 13.56 -8.71
C THR A 175 17.24 14.96 -9.32
N LEU A 176 16.57 15.97 -8.74
CA LEU A 176 16.60 17.36 -9.21
C LEU A 176 17.90 18.08 -8.87
N LEU A 177 18.70 17.56 -7.93
CA LEU A 177 19.88 18.17 -7.34
C LEU A 177 21.08 17.24 -7.46
N ASN A 178 22.31 17.78 -7.32
CA ASN A 178 23.53 16.97 -7.38
C ASN A 178 23.71 16.11 -6.12
N ARG A 179 23.39 16.68 -4.94
CA ARG A 179 23.45 15.97 -3.66
C ARG A 179 22.30 16.41 -2.76
N VAL A 180 21.64 15.43 -2.15
CA VAL A 180 20.59 15.68 -1.15
C VAL A 180 20.85 14.84 0.08
N VAL A 181 20.77 15.47 1.25
CA VAL A 181 20.75 14.82 2.55
C VAL A 181 19.34 14.94 3.11
N LEU A 182 18.69 13.81 3.39
CA LEU A 182 17.35 13.73 3.93
C LEU A 182 17.39 13.23 5.36
N ASN A 183 16.86 14.02 6.28
CA ASN A 183 16.70 13.66 7.68
C ASN A 183 15.22 13.46 8.05
N ASN A 184 14.96 12.70 9.12
CA ASN A 184 13.64 12.45 9.66
C ASN A 184 12.64 11.89 8.62
N ILE A 185 13.11 11.02 7.72
CA ILE A 185 12.30 10.35 6.71
C ILE A 185 11.91 8.93 7.14
N VAL A 186 10.86 8.40 6.53
CA VAL A 186 10.38 7.04 6.80
C VAL A 186 10.90 6.10 5.73
N ILE A 187 11.74 5.15 6.13
CA ILE A 187 12.29 4.12 5.22
C ILE A 187 11.67 2.77 5.55
N GLU A 188 10.42 2.57 5.12
CA GLU A 188 9.75 1.27 5.18
C GLU A 188 10.16 0.35 4.00
N PRO A 189 9.80 -0.94 3.98
CA PRO A 189 10.21 -1.87 2.93
C PRO A 189 9.94 -1.38 1.51
N GLU A 190 8.82 -0.72 1.27
CA GLU A 190 8.45 -0.15 -0.02
C GLU A 190 9.37 1.03 -0.42
N ALA A 191 9.79 1.86 0.54
CA ALA A 191 10.76 2.93 0.29
C ALA A 191 12.16 2.36 -0.01
N LYS A 192 12.56 1.28 0.70
CA LYS A 192 13.80 0.56 0.39
C LYS A 192 13.80 0.01 -1.04
N ASP A 193 12.67 -0.54 -1.49
CA ASP A 193 12.52 -1.06 -2.86
C ASP A 193 12.67 0.05 -3.92
N VAL A 194 12.14 1.26 -3.64
CA VAL A 194 12.35 2.45 -4.49
C VAL A 194 13.84 2.84 -4.52
N ILE A 195 14.52 2.88 -3.37
CA ILE A 195 15.95 3.16 -3.28
C ILE A 195 16.76 2.16 -4.12
N GLU A 196 16.50 0.87 -3.96
CA GLU A 196 17.19 -0.18 -4.72
C GLU A 196 16.91 -0.08 -6.23
N PHE A 197 15.73 0.35 -6.62
CA PHE A 197 15.42 0.64 -8.03
C PHE A 197 16.20 1.87 -8.53
N MET A 198 16.26 2.96 -7.76
CA MET A 198 17.01 4.17 -8.12
C MET A 198 18.51 3.91 -8.24
N LYS A 199 19.08 3.07 -7.37
CA LYS A 199 20.49 2.61 -7.51
C LYS A 199 20.71 1.90 -8.86
N LYS A 200 19.76 1.09 -9.33
CA LYS A 200 19.83 0.44 -10.65
C LYS A 200 19.71 1.45 -11.82
N LEU A 201 19.03 2.57 -11.59
CA LEU A 201 19.01 3.69 -12.55
C LEU A 201 20.33 4.45 -12.62
N GLY A 202 21.25 4.25 -11.65
CA GLY A 202 22.57 4.85 -11.61
C GLY A 202 22.77 5.92 -10.52
N PHE A 203 21.75 6.14 -9.66
CA PHE A 203 21.92 7.02 -8.50
C PHE A 203 22.73 6.33 -7.42
N GLU A 204 23.64 7.07 -6.78
CA GLU A 204 24.33 6.60 -5.59
C GLU A 204 23.52 7.01 -4.37
N ILE A 205 23.10 6.03 -3.54
CA ILE A 205 22.25 6.29 -2.37
C ILE A 205 22.81 5.53 -1.18
N ILE A 206 23.11 6.27 -0.13
CA ILE A 206 23.57 5.74 1.17
C ILE A 206 22.49 6.08 2.20
N TYR A 207 22.06 5.14 3.00
CA TYR A 207 21.04 5.39 4.02
C TYR A 207 21.22 4.52 5.26
N ASN A 208 20.76 5.05 6.38
CA ASN A 208 20.59 4.35 7.65
C ASN A 208 19.19 4.62 8.22
N GLN A 209 18.98 4.50 9.52
CA GLN A 209 17.67 4.75 10.15
C GLN A 209 17.31 6.24 10.29
N GLU A 210 18.30 7.12 10.27
CA GLU A 210 18.19 8.55 10.57
C GLU A 210 18.34 9.43 9.33
N GLU A 211 19.17 9.00 8.38
CA GLU A 211 19.61 9.80 7.24
C GLU A 211 19.57 9.01 5.92
N CYS A 212 19.27 9.70 4.83
CA CYS A 212 19.43 9.18 3.47
C CYS A 212 20.14 10.22 2.60
N ILE A 213 21.31 9.86 2.07
CA ILE A 213 22.12 10.71 1.20
C ILE A 213 22.01 10.21 -0.22
N ILE A 214 21.64 11.09 -1.14
CA ILE A 214 21.46 10.78 -2.56
C ILE A 214 22.39 11.65 -3.39
N TYR A 215 23.20 11.00 -4.25
CA TYR A 215 24.04 11.65 -5.24
C TYR A 215 23.51 11.37 -6.65
N ASN A 216 23.41 12.43 -7.46
CA ASN A 216 22.93 12.33 -8.84
C ASN A 216 24.11 12.14 -9.81
N ASN A 217 24.70 10.96 -9.81
CA ASN A 217 25.85 10.57 -10.65
C ASN A 217 25.42 9.67 -11.82
N VAL A 218 24.35 10.02 -12.53
CA VAL A 218 23.72 9.12 -13.51
C VAL A 218 24.59 8.85 -14.74
N CYS A 219 25.09 7.63 -14.84
CA CYS A 219 25.74 7.08 -16.03
C CYS A 219 25.32 5.63 -16.24
N ASN A 220 24.10 5.38 -16.76
CA ASN A 220 23.70 4.02 -17.06
C ASN A 220 22.94 3.89 -18.39
N ASN A 221 23.64 3.33 -19.41
CA ASN A 221 23.06 3.06 -20.72
C ASN A 221 22.43 1.66 -20.86
N LYS A 222 22.48 0.82 -19.82
CA LYS A 222 21.96 -0.56 -19.85
C LYS A 222 20.45 -0.60 -19.62
N ILE A 223 19.78 -1.66 -20.11
CA ILE A 223 18.38 -1.93 -19.75
C ILE A 223 18.29 -2.21 -18.26
N VAL A 224 17.48 -1.44 -17.57
CA VAL A 224 17.27 -1.62 -16.12
C VAL A 224 16.19 -2.69 -15.90
N LYS A 225 16.52 -3.68 -15.06
CA LYS A 225 15.61 -4.74 -14.64
C LYS A 225 15.40 -4.69 -13.13
N HIS A 226 14.14 -4.71 -12.69
CA HIS A 226 13.81 -4.71 -11.27
C HIS A 226 12.62 -5.63 -10.98
N LYS A 227 12.63 -6.29 -9.83
CA LYS A 227 11.53 -7.12 -9.36
C LYS A 227 10.96 -6.48 -8.10
N ILE A 228 9.68 -6.11 -8.15
CA ILE A 228 8.96 -5.52 -7.02
C ILE A 228 8.88 -6.52 -5.86
N ILE A 229 9.08 -6.03 -4.63
CA ILE A 229 8.93 -6.83 -3.43
C ILE A 229 7.49 -7.37 -3.29
N PRO A 230 7.30 -8.52 -2.62
CA PRO A 230 5.97 -9.04 -2.31
C PRO A 230 5.19 -8.09 -1.39
N ASP A 231 3.86 -8.06 -1.52
CA ASP A 231 2.99 -7.21 -0.70
C ASP A 231 2.83 -7.78 0.72
N ARG A 232 3.42 -7.10 1.71
CA ARG A 232 3.37 -7.47 3.13
C ARG A 232 1.97 -7.41 3.72
N ILE A 233 1.12 -6.51 3.19
CA ILE A 233 -0.26 -6.36 3.66
C ILE A 233 -1.12 -7.53 3.15
N GLU A 234 -0.96 -7.90 1.88
CA GLU A 234 -1.60 -9.10 1.34
C GLU A 234 -1.13 -10.36 2.07
N ALA A 235 0.17 -10.49 2.37
CA ALA A 235 0.70 -11.63 3.12
C ALA A 235 0.03 -11.76 4.49
N MET A 236 -0.06 -10.67 5.25
CA MET A 236 -0.70 -10.66 6.56
C MET A 236 -2.20 -10.95 6.47
N THR A 237 -2.88 -10.47 5.42
CA THR A 237 -4.30 -10.79 5.17
C THR A 237 -4.53 -12.30 5.08
N PHE A 238 -3.71 -13.02 4.32
CA PHE A 238 -3.83 -14.48 4.21
C PHE A 238 -3.35 -15.23 5.45
N ILE A 239 -2.39 -14.68 6.21
CA ILE A 239 -1.97 -15.24 7.51
C ILE A 239 -3.14 -15.17 8.49
N VAL A 240 -3.75 -13.99 8.67
CA VAL A 240 -4.89 -13.80 9.56
C VAL A 240 -6.09 -14.65 9.12
N LEU A 241 -6.37 -14.71 7.82
CA LEU A 241 -7.42 -15.57 7.27
C LEU A 241 -7.18 -17.05 7.61
N GLY A 242 -5.94 -17.53 7.56
CA GLY A 242 -5.59 -18.89 7.95
C GLY A 242 -5.79 -19.16 9.45
N LEU A 243 -5.49 -18.17 10.30
CA LEU A 243 -5.71 -18.26 11.75
C LEU A 243 -7.19 -18.33 12.12
N LEU A 244 -8.04 -17.67 11.33
CA LEU A 244 -9.50 -17.64 11.54
C LEU A 244 -10.21 -18.88 10.96
N THR A 245 -9.80 -19.33 9.79
CA THR A 245 -10.63 -20.26 8.98
C THR A 245 -10.04 -21.65 8.79
N GLY A 246 -8.70 -21.84 8.81
CA GLY A 246 -8.22 -23.17 8.41
C GLY A 246 -6.70 -23.37 8.44
N ASN A 247 -6.11 -23.71 7.29
CA ASN A 247 -4.69 -24.01 7.16
C ASN A 247 -4.16 -23.43 5.83
N ILE A 248 -3.57 -22.26 5.89
CA ILE A 248 -3.05 -21.55 4.70
C ILE A 248 -1.54 -21.50 4.73
N LYS A 249 -0.92 -21.91 3.62
CA LYS A 249 0.51 -21.72 3.35
C LYS A 249 0.72 -20.49 2.48
N VAL A 250 1.26 -19.45 3.07
CA VAL A 250 1.65 -18.20 2.39
C VAL A 250 3.06 -18.36 1.82
N CYS A 251 3.22 -18.08 0.54
CA CYS A 251 4.46 -18.21 -0.22
C CYS A 251 4.76 -16.94 -0.99
N ASN A 252 6.00 -16.76 -1.42
CA ASN A 252 6.47 -15.54 -2.07
C ASN A 252 6.20 -14.31 -1.20
N SER A 253 6.64 -14.34 0.06
CA SER A 253 6.57 -13.20 0.97
C SER A 253 7.92 -13.03 1.67
N ASN A 254 8.28 -11.80 1.97
CA ASN A 254 9.47 -11.50 2.75
C ASN A 254 9.05 -11.29 4.21
N VAL A 255 9.43 -12.21 5.08
CA VAL A 255 9.01 -12.24 6.51
C VAL A 255 9.54 -11.02 7.28
N GLU A 256 10.71 -10.53 6.92
CA GLU A 256 11.36 -9.38 7.55
C GLU A 256 10.53 -8.09 7.39
N ASP A 257 9.79 -7.94 6.28
CA ASP A 257 9.02 -6.74 5.97
C ASP A 257 7.81 -6.52 6.91
N TYR A 258 7.38 -7.56 7.65
CA TYR A 258 6.26 -7.51 8.60
C TYR A 258 6.54 -8.29 9.90
N GLN A 259 7.80 -8.28 10.32
CA GLN A 259 8.25 -9.02 11.50
C GLN A 259 7.53 -8.57 12.78
N TYR A 260 7.31 -7.27 12.97
CA TYR A 260 6.68 -6.74 14.18
C TYR A 260 5.25 -7.28 14.38
N PRO A 261 4.28 -7.14 13.45
CA PRO A 261 2.96 -7.75 13.61
C PRO A 261 2.99 -9.28 13.66
N LEU A 262 3.95 -9.94 13.00
CA LEU A 262 4.11 -11.38 13.07
C LEU A 262 4.56 -11.84 14.46
N ASN A 263 5.48 -11.12 15.10
CA ASN A 263 5.95 -11.40 16.45
C ASN A 263 4.83 -11.23 17.48
N LEU A 264 3.94 -10.25 17.33
CA LEU A 264 2.75 -10.12 18.19
C LEU A 264 1.88 -11.38 18.13
N LEU A 265 1.64 -11.92 16.93
CA LEU A 265 0.88 -13.17 16.76
C LEU A 265 1.58 -14.39 17.38
N LEU A 266 2.89 -14.51 17.21
CA LEU A 266 3.69 -15.61 17.77
C LEU A 266 3.69 -15.56 19.30
N ASN A 267 3.93 -14.40 19.89
CA ASN A 267 3.94 -14.17 21.35
C ASN A 267 2.56 -14.42 21.99
N ALA A 268 1.48 -14.11 21.24
CA ALA A 268 0.12 -14.40 21.65
C ALA A 268 -0.30 -15.88 21.53
N GLY A 269 0.59 -16.75 21.03
CA GLY A 269 0.39 -18.19 20.94
C GLY A 269 -0.49 -18.63 19.76
N TYR A 270 -0.58 -17.82 18.69
CA TYR A 270 -1.24 -18.25 17.45
C TYR A 270 -0.43 -19.32 16.72
N ASN A 271 -1.13 -20.27 16.08
CA ASN A 271 -0.49 -21.42 15.42
C ASN A 271 0.12 -21.03 14.07
N ILE A 272 1.34 -20.51 14.11
CA ILE A 272 2.12 -20.07 12.95
C ILE A 272 3.43 -20.85 12.92
N LYS A 273 3.80 -21.38 11.74
CA LYS A 273 5.10 -21.99 11.49
C LYS A 273 5.79 -21.26 10.35
N ILE A 274 7.03 -20.85 10.56
CA ILE A 274 7.88 -20.18 9.55
C ILE A 274 8.93 -21.19 9.09
N LYS A 275 9.05 -21.37 7.77
CA LYS A 275 10.08 -22.24 7.17
C LYS A 275 10.47 -21.69 5.78
N ASN A 276 11.75 -21.31 5.60
CA ASN A 276 12.30 -20.86 4.31
C ASN A 276 11.43 -19.77 3.62
N ASN A 277 11.18 -18.67 4.30
CA ASN A 277 10.33 -17.54 3.84
C ASN A 277 8.91 -17.97 3.43
N LYS A 278 8.41 -19.09 3.97
CA LYS A 278 7.03 -19.53 3.82
C LYS A 278 6.39 -19.57 5.20
N ILE A 279 5.17 -19.07 5.30
CA ILE A 279 4.41 -19.08 6.55
C ILE A 279 3.24 -20.05 6.41
N ILE A 280 3.04 -20.86 7.42
CA ILE A 280 1.87 -21.73 7.55
C ILE A 280 1.10 -21.25 8.76
N SER A 281 -0.08 -20.68 8.54
CA SER A 281 -1.02 -20.31 9.58
C SER A 281 -2.13 -21.34 9.69
N LYS A 282 -2.40 -21.80 10.91
CA LYS A 282 -3.47 -22.79 11.19
C LYS A 282 -4.49 -22.19 12.14
N LYS A 283 -5.77 -22.52 11.93
CA LYS A 283 -6.87 -22.06 12.78
C LYS A 283 -6.50 -22.24 14.26
N SER A 284 -6.56 -21.13 14.98
CA SER A 284 -6.22 -21.09 16.41
C SER A 284 -6.79 -19.84 17.06
N ARG A 285 -7.01 -19.89 18.36
CA ARG A 285 -7.43 -18.77 19.19
C ARG A 285 -6.29 -18.43 20.14
N GLY A 286 -5.57 -17.34 19.85
CA GLY A 286 -4.48 -16.83 20.68
C GLY A 286 -4.98 -15.99 21.86
N LYS A 287 -4.02 -15.52 22.69
CA LYS A 287 -4.29 -14.50 23.70
C LYS A 287 -4.52 -13.13 23.04
N ALA A 288 -5.29 -12.30 23.69
CA ALA A 288 -5.47 -10.89 23.34
C ALA A 288 -4.16 -10.10 23.59
N PHE A 289 -3.95 -9.03 22.84
CA PHE A 289 -2.83 -8.10 23.00
C PHE A 289 -3.21 -6.72 22.46
N ASP A 290 -2.54 -5.70 22.94
CA ASP A 290 -2.75 -4.33 22.53
C ASP A 290 -1.98 -3.99 21.25
N ILE A 291 -2.54 -3.07 20.47
CA ILE A 291 -1.95 -2.55 19.24
C ILE A 291 -2.03 -1.03 19.26
N GLU A 292 -0.90 -0.38 18.92
CA GLU A 292 -0.84 1.02 18.55
C GLU A 292 -0.31 1.10 17.13
N THR A 293 -1.09 1.65 16.20
CA THR A 293 -0.62 1.87 14.83
C THR A 293 0.46 2.95 14.82
N GLY A 294 1.32 2.93 13.81
CA GLY A 294 2.39 3.92 13.75
C GLY A 294 3.23 3.77 12.48
N ILE A 295 4.17 4.69 12.36
CA ILE A 295 5.16 4.69 11.29
C ILE A 295 6.10 3.49 11.49
N TYR A 296 6.49 2.86 10.39
CA TYR A 296 7.44 1.75 10.40
C TYR A 296 8.70 2.08 11.26
N PRO A 297 9.18 1.15 12.12
CA PRO A 297 8.83 -0.27 12.20
C PRO A 297 7.63 -0.61 13.13
N LYS A 298 6.87 0.38 13.61
CA LYS A 298 5.65 0.16 14.39
C LYS A 298 4.58 -0.59 13.58
N PHE A 299 3.40 -0.80 14.19
CA PHE A 299 2.32 -1.57 13.59
C PHE A 299 1.68 -0.81 12.41
N PRO A 300 1.66 -1.40 11.19
CA PRO A 300 1.10 -0.72 10.03
C PRO A 300 -0.41 -0.52 10.13
N THR A 301 -0.88 0.73 9.98
CA THR A 301 -2.30 1.07 9.97
C THR A 301 -3.10 0.27 8.92
N ASP A 302 -2.47 -0.14 7.81
CA ASP A 302 -3.10 -0.96 6.76
C ASP A 302 -3.45 -2.39 7.20
N MET A 303 -2.87 -2.88 8.29
CA MET A 303 -3.17 -4.19 8.89
C MET A 303 -4.21 -4.10 10.03
N GLN A 304 -4.48 -2.91 10.54
CA GLN A 304 -5.33 -2.69 11.70
C GLN A 304 -6.73 -3.33 11.57
N PRO A 305 -7.49 -3.19 10.45
CA PRO A 305 -8.80 -3.82 10.33
C PRO A 305 -8.76 -5.36 10.38
N LEU A 306 -7.70 -5.97 9.88
CA LEU A 306 -7.51 -7.43 9.89
C LEU A 306 -7.34 -7.95 11.33
N PHE A 307 -6.54 -7.22 12.13
CA PHE A 307 -6.31 -7.55 13.53
C PHE A 307 -7.52 -7.23 14.40
N GLY A 308 -8.30 -6.21 14.07
CA GLY A 308 -9.59 -5.96 14.70
C GLY A 308 -10.51 -7.19 14.62
N VAL A 309 -10.60 -7.80 13.44
CA VAL A 309 -11.35 -9.06 13.24
C VAL A 309 -10.77 -10.22 14.05
N LEU A 310 -9.45 -10.38 14.05
CA LEU A 310 -8.79 -11.47 14.77
C LEU A 310 -8.94 -11.33 16.29
N LEU A 311 -8.72 -10.13 16.82
CA LEU A 311 -8.74 -9.86 18.26
C LEU A 311 -10.16 -9.88 18.84
N SER A 312 -11.21 -9.61 18.03
CA SER A 312 -12.60 -9.75 18.50
C SER A 312 -13.01 -11.18 18.86
N VAL A 313 -12.19 -12.17 18.52
CA VAL A 313 -12.36 -13.58 18.93
C VAL A 313 -11.15 -14.13 19.69
N ALA A 314 -10.20 -13.31 20.12
CA ALA A 314 -9.06 -13.70 20.93
C ALA A 314 -9.48 -14.05 22.38
N ARG A 315 -8.57 -14.60 23.18
CA ARG A 315 -8.82 -14.86 24.61
C ARG A 315 -8.39 -13.64 25.44
N GLY A 316 -9.33 -12.98 26.08
CA GLY A 316 -9.08 -11.80 26.93
C GLY A 316 -9.47 -10.50 26.25
N SER A 317 -8.90 -9.38 26.71
CA SER A 317 -9.20 -8.04 26.24
C SER A 317 -8.02 -7.42 25.50
N SER A 318 -8.31 -6.64 24.47
CA SER A 318 -7.33 -5.90 23.67
C SER A 318 -7.75 -4.43 23.55
N LYS A 319 -6.76 -3.57 23.39
CA LYS A 319 -6.96 -2.18 22.97
C LYS A 319 -6.25 -1.96 21.64
N ILE A 320 -6.94 -1.40 20.65
CA ILE A 320 -6.33 -0.95 19.40
C ILE A 320 -6.46 0.57 19.33
N THR A 321 -5.31 1.25 19.21
CA THR A 321 -5.22 2.70 19.06
C THR A 321 -4.77 3.01 17.62
N GLU A 322 -5.59 3.75 16.85
CA GLU A 322 -5.25 4.22 15.52
C GLU A 322 -4.65 5.63 15.61
N THR A 323 -3.38 5.79 15.23
CA THR A 323 -2.66 7.07 15.35
C THR A 323 -2.36 7.73 14.01
N ILE A 324 -2.69 7.08 12.89
CA ILE A 324 -2.32 7.55 11.55
C ILE A 324 -3.51 8.17 10.80
N PHE A 325 -4.70 7.54 10.88
CA PHE A 325 -5.88 7.98 10.15
C PHE A 325 -7.11 8.08 11.05
N GLU A 326 -7.69 9.26 11.09
CA GLU A 326 -8.82 9.62 11.96
C GLU A 326 -10.07 8.77 11.72
N ASN A 327 -10.37 8.43 10.46
CA ASN A 327 -11.59 7.73 10.07
C ASN A 327 -11.38 6.23 9.77
N ARG A 328 -10.34 5.60 10.29
CA ARG A 328 -10.07 4.16 10.01
C ARG A 328 -10.68 3.19 11.02
N MET A 329 -11.67 3.64 11.78
CA MET A 329 -12.32 2.85 12.83
C MET A 329 -13.58 2.10 12.35
N HIS A 330 -13.95 2.20 11.07
CA HIS A 330 -15.20 1.64 10.52
C HIS A 330 -15.41 0.15 10.78
N ILE A 331 -14.35 -0.66 10.74
CA ILE A 331 -14.42 -2.11 10.95
C ILE A 331 -15.05 -2.49 12.30
N TYR A 332 -14.86 -1.65 13.33
CA TYR A 332 -15.37 -1.95 14.67
C TYR A 332 -16.89 -1.82 14.75
N ASN A 333 -17.51 -0.92 13.98
CA ASN A 333 -18.96 -0.84 13.86
C ASN A 333 -19.54 -2.13 13.25
N ASP A 334 -18.86 -2.69 12.23
CA ASP A 334 -19.27 -3.97 11.62
C ASP A 334 -19.05 -5.14 12.58
N LEU A 335 -18.02 -5.10 13.40
CA LEU A 335 -17.79 -6.10 14.45
C LEU A 335 -18.85 -6.04 15.55
N ILE A 336 -19.26 -4.84 15.98
CA ILE A 336 -20.35 -4.64 16.96
C ILE A 336 -21.66 -5.18 16.36
N SER A 337 -22.00 -4.82 15.14
CA SER A 337 -23.20 -5.31 14.47
C SER A 337 -23.21 -6.83 14.27
N SER A 338 -22.01 -7.45 14.23
CA SER A 338 -21.80 -8.89 14.21
C SER A 338 -21.75 -9.54 15.61
N LYS A 339 -22.23 -8.85 16.66
CA LYS A 339 -22.24 -9.27 18.06
C LYS A 339 -20.87 -9.37 18.70
N GLY A 340 -19.88 -8.58 18.24
CA GLY A 340 -18.61 -8.37 18.92
C GLY A 340 -18.80 -7.50 20.17
N CYS A 341 -18.04 -7.77 21.21
CA CYS A 341 -18.04 -6.97 22.46
C CYS A 341 -16.95 -5.90 22.35
N ILE A 342 -17.30 -4.73 21.82
CA ILE A 342 -16.37 -3.65 21.49
C ILE A 342 -16.95 -2.32 21.95
N ASN A 343 -16.10 -1.50 22.58
CA ASN A 343 -16.38 -0.09 22.89
C ASN A 343 -15.40 0.80 22.13
N ILE A 344 -15.90 1.82 21.43
CA ILE A 344 -15.09 2.76 20.66
C ILE A 344 -15.10 4.10 21.40
N ILE A 345 -13.92 4.62 21.71
CA ILE A 345 -13.72 5.94 22.29
C ILE A 345 -12.69 6.65 21.43
N ASP A 346 -13.09 7.68 20.73
CA ASP A 346 -12.26 8.44 19.79
C ASP A 346 -11.58 7.51 18.74
N ASN A 347 -10.24 7.47 18.76
CA ASN A 347 -9.41 6.63 17.91
C ASN A 347 -9.00 5.29 18.56
N GLN A 348 -9.68 4.87 19.63
CA GLN A 348 -9.40 3.64 20.37
C GLN A 348 -10.58 2.69 20.34
N ALA A 349 -10.29 1.40 20.07
CA ALA A 349 -11.24 0.31 20.21
C ALA A 349 -10.83 -0.60 21.37
N TYR A 350 -11.70 -0.71 22.35
CA TYR A 350 -11.58 -1.63 23.48
C TYR A 350 -12.37 -2.89 23.14
N ILE A 351 -11.69 -4.02 23.00
CA ILE A 351 -12.23 -5.27 22.46
C ILE A 351 -12.18 -6.33 23.55
N MET A 352 -13.32 -6.91 23.90
CA MET A 352 -13.37 -8.15 24.67
C MET A 352 -13.65 -9.30 23.70
N GLY A 353 -12.74 -10.26 23.63
CA GLY A 353 -12.87 -11.36 22.70
C GLY A 353 -14.04 -12.29 23.01
N VAL A 354 -14.94 -12.47 22.04
CA VAL A 354 -16.09 -13.38 22.11
C VAL A 354 -15.77 -14.74 21.53
N ASP A 355 -16.59 -15.77 21.83
CA ASP A 355 -16.34 -17.09 21.26
C ASP A 355 -16.64 -17.16 19.77
N LYS A 356 -17.65 -16.42 19.30
CA LYS A 356 -18.10 -16.44 17.92
C LYS A 356 -18.79 -15.13 17.56
N LEU A 357 -18.54 -14.63 16.35
CA LEU A 357 -19.32 -13.55 15.74
C LEU A 357 -20.50 -14.11 14.92
N SER A 358 -21.44 -13.24 14.60
CA SER A 358 -22.66 -13.60 13.85
C SER A 358 -22.55 -13.27 12.37
N TYR A 359 -23.31 -13.98 11.54
CA TYR A 359 -23.60 -13.60 10.17
C TYR A 359 -24.15 -12.18 10.10
N ASN A 360 -23.68 -11.39 9.13
CA ASN A 360 -24.17 -10.02 8.93
C ASN A 360 -23.99 -9.56 7.47
N ASN A 361 -24.59 -8.40 7.17
CA ASN A 361 -24.42 -7.71 5.88
C ASN A 361 -23.49 -6.51 6.08
N TYR A 362 -22.58 -6.34 5.15
CA TYR A 362 -21.53 -5.32 5.21
C TYR A 362 -21.50 -4.49 3.93
N GLU A 363 -21.14 -3.23 4.04
CA GLU A 363 -20.85 -2.36 2.91
C GLU A 363 -19.41 -1.84 3.02
N THR A 364 -18.61 -2.02 1.98
CA THR A 364 -17.20 -1.61 2.02
C THR A 364 -17.05 -0.09 1.99
N LYS A 365 -16.17 0.47 2.83
CA LYS A 365 -15.90 1.92 2.91
C LYS A 365 -14.58 2.30 2.22
N ASP A 366 -13.54 1.50 2.44
CA ASP A 366 -12.22 1.65 1.85
C ASP A 366 -11.58 0.29 1.58
N LEU A 367 -10.39 0.28 0.95
CA LEU A 367 -9.68 -0.94 0.57
C LEU A 367 -9.37 -1.88 1.75
N ARG A 368 -8.96 -1.35 2.89
CA ARG A 368 -8.53 -2.16 4.06
C ARG A 368 -9.73 -2.60 4.90
N HIS A 369 -10.71 -1.74 5.00
CA HIS A 369 -12.01 -2.11 5.53
C HIS A 369 -12.64 -3.25 4.73
N ALA A 370 -12.63 -3.16 3.39
CA ALA A 370 -13.12 -4.23 2.50
C ALA A 370 -12.44 -5.58 2.78
N ALA A 371 -11.13 -5.59 2.96
CA ALA A 371 -10.42 -6.81 3.34
C ALA A 371 -10.93 -7.37 4.69
N GLY A 372 -11.10 -6.51 5.70
CA GLY A 372 -11.63 -6.89 7.03
C GLY A 372 -13.02 -7.51 6.96
N VAL A 373 -13.99 -6.84 6.31
CA VAL A 373 -15.37 -7.37 6.23
C VAL A 373 -15.48 -8.63 5.36
N ILE A 374 -14.59 -8.79 4.37
CA ILE A 374 -14.53 -10.05 3.60
C ILE A 374 -13.98 -11.19 4.47
N LEU A 375 -12.98 -10.93 5.33
CA LEU A 375 -12.52 -11.91 6.31
C LEU A 375 -13.65 -12.33 7.25
N LEU A 376 -14.47 -11.38 7.73
CA LEU A 376 -15.65 -11.65 8.54
C LEU A 376 -16.63 -12.56 7.80
N ALA A 377 -17.01 -12.20 6.58
CA ALA A 377 -17.94 -12.98 5.77
C ALA A 377 -17.40 -14.40 5.50
N LEU A 378 -16.13 -14.57 5.15
CA LEU A 378 -15.52 -15.89 4.93
C LEU A 378 -15.48 -16.73 6.21
N THR A 379 -15.34 -16.09 7.37
CA THR A 379 -15.21 -16.78 8.67
C THR A 379 -16.54 -17.16 9.29
N TYR A 380 -17.57 -16.30 9.15
CA TYR A 380 -18.85 -16.45 9.87
C TYR A 380 -20.07 -16.50 8.95
N GLY A 381 -19.90 -16.35 7.65
CA GLY A 381 -20.95 -16.09 6.69
C GLY A 381 -21.30 -14.62 6.62
N GLY A 382 -21.92 -14.19 5.54
CA GLY A 382 -22.31 -12.78 5.36
C GLY A 382 -22.48 -12.38 3.90
N ILE A 383 -23.00 -11.17 3.72
CA ILE A 383 -23.10 -10.50 2.43
C ILE A 383 -22.19 -9.25 2.49
N VAL A 384 -21.39 -9.03 1.45
CA VAL A 384 -20.52 -7.85 1.35
C VAL A 384 -20.82 -7.13 0.05
N ASP A 385 -21.23 -5.87 0.15
CA ASP A 385 -21.50 -5.00 -0.99
C ASP A 385 -20.27 -4.19 -1.40
N ASN A 386 -20.23 -3.75 -2.67
CA ASN A 386 -19.19 -2.93 -3.25
C ASN A 386 -17.77 -3.55 -3.18
N ILE A 387 -17.66 -4.86 -3.40
CA ILE A 387 -16.41 -5.59 -3.31
C ILE A 387 -15.37 -5.20 -4.38
N ASP A 388 -15.77 -4.47 -5.41
CA ASP A 388 -14.87 -4.02 -6.49
C ASP A 388 -13.73 -3.13 -5.98
N ILE A 389 -13.92 -2.45 -4.83
CA ILE A 389 -12.88 -1.63 -4.20
C ILE A 389 -11.61 -2.44 -3.85
N LEU A 390 -11.78 -3.76 -3.61
CA LEU A 390 -10.66 -4.65 -3.30
C LEU A 390 -9.66 -4.76 -4.47
N ASN A 391 -10.16 -4.62 -5.71
CA ASN A 391 -9.33 -4.67 -6.92
C ASN A 391 -8.31 -3.52 -7.01
N ARG A 392 -8.42 -2.50 -6.15
CA ARG A 392 -7.45 -1.41 -6.06
C ARG A 392 -6.12 -1.82 -5.43
N GLY A 393 -6.10 -2.90 -4.65
CA GLY A 393 -4.90 -3.28 -3.89
C GLY A 393 -4.63 -4.77 -3.75
N TYR A 394 -5.60 -5.63 -4.08
CA TYR A 394 -5.44 -7.09 -4.01
C TYR A 394 -5.60 -7.72 -5.40
N GLU A 395 -4.52 -8.28 -5.91
CA GLU A 395 -4.54 -8.95 -7.21
C GLU A 395 -5.26 -10.28 -7.13
N ALA A 396 -6.28 -10.47 -7.99
CA ALA A 396 -7.02 -11.73 -8.16
C ALA A 396 -7.47 -12.37 -6.83
N PHE A 397 -7.87 -11.57 -5.84
CA PHE A 397 -8.16 -12.03 -4.48
C PHE A 397 -9.21 -13.14 -4.47
N PHE A 398 -10.33 -12.97 -5.16
CA PHE A 398 -11.39 -13.98 -5.21
C PHE A 398 -10.97 -15.28 -5.91
N PHE A 399 -10.07 -15.20 -6.87
CA PHE A 399 -9.47 -16.39 -7.47
C PHE A 399 -8.57 -17.11 -6.45
N LYS A 400 -7.71 -16.38 -5.73
CA LYS A 400 -6.83 -16.93 -4.69
C LYS A 400 -7.62 -17.64 -3.58
N ILE A 401 -8.71 -17.04 -3.09
CA ILE A 401 -9.53 -17.70 -2.04
C ILE A 401 -10.31 -18.90 -2.57
N ARG A 402 -10.73 -18.93 -3.84
CA ARG A 402 -11.28 -20.15 -4.46
C ARG A 402 -10.27 -21.28 -4.52
N GLN A 403 -9.01 -20.98 -4.86
CA GLN A 403 -7.93 -21.98 -4.79
C GLN A 403 -7.71 -22.51 -3.37
N LEU A 404 -8.02 -21.72 -2.35
CA LEU A 404 -8.03 -22.13 -0.94
C LEU A 404 -9.33 -22.85 -0.53
N ARG A 405 -10.19 -23.22 -1.47
CA ARG A 405 -11.48 -23.94 -1.28
C ARG A 405 -12.58 -23.09 -0.65
N ALA A 406 -12.54 -21.77 -0.78
CA ALA A 406 -13.67 -20.93 -0.37
C ALA A 406 -14.92 -21.20 -1.24
N VAL A 407 -16.08 -21.28 -0.59
CA VAL A 407 -17.38 -21.42 -1.25
C VAL A 407 -18.14 -20.11 -1.10
N PHE A 408 -18.38 -19.43 -2.20
CA PHE A 408 -19.11 -18.16 -2.24
C PHE A 408 -19.68 -17.87 -3.63
N LYS A 409 -20.63 -16.94 -3.69
CA LYS A 409 -21.17 -16.38 -4.93
C LYS A 409 -20.78 -14.92 -5.06
N ILE A 410 -20.55 -14.46 -6.28
CA ILE A 410 -20.43 -13.05 -6.64
C ILE A 410 -21.52 -12.75 -7.63
N ILE A 411 -22.32 -11.73 -7.37
CA ILE A 411 -23.39 -11.25 -8.24
C ILE A 411 -23.16 -9.79 -8.60
N ASP A 412 -23.51 -9.43 -9.83
CA ASP A 412 -23.56 -8.04 -10.26
C ASP A 412 -24.92 -7.47 -9.84
N LEU A 413 -24.89 -6.43 -9.01
CA LEU A 413 -26.09 -5.65 -8.72
C LEU A 413 -26.32 -4.74 -9.93
N LYS A 414 -27.33 -5.04 -10.74
CA LYS A 414 -27.80 -4.16 -11.81
C LYS A 414 -28.26 -2.84 -11.15
N ASN A 415 -27.76 -1.72 -11.64
CA ASN A 415 -28.31 -0.40 -11.33
C ASN A 415 -29.74 -0.30 -11.86
#